data_e8c6107f3c439b1310bff7957a0909c8
#
_entry.id   e8c6107f3c439b1310bff7957a0909c8
#
_cell.length_a   1.000
_cell.length_b   1.000
_cell.length_c   1.000
_cell.angle_alpha   90.00
_cell.angle_beta   90.00
_cell.angle_gamma   90.00
#
_symmetry.space_group_name_H-M   'P 1'
#
loop_
_entity.id
_entity.type
_entity.pdbx_description
1 polymer ?
#
loop_
_entity_poly.entity_id
_entity_poly.type
_entity_poly.pdbx_seq_one_letter_code
_entity_poly.pdbx_strand_id
1 'polypeptide(L)'
;LHVRSRRQRQMCIRDRIKNVDYNPVAGQIDSIEFQALVSNEKVHSVAEIVLVNHEKIAEGVLQEDLNEVAYMAYPASLVDQVMVDVGEMKIGDVIRVKDLSLAADPDITIKTNPESIVVSLMASHNVEALAEDTEEAEEK
;
A
#
# COMPACT_ATOMS: atom_id res chain seq x y z
N LEU A 1 41.59 -14.68 9.10
CA LEU A 1 40.20 -15.15 9.30
C LEU A 1 39.24 -14.04 9.78
N HIS A 2 39.70 -13.10 10.61
CA HIS A 2 38.89 -12.00 11.11
C HIS A 2 38.57 -10.91 10.08
N VAL A 3 39.39 -10.73 9.06
CA VAL A 3 39.20 -9.71 8.03
C VAL A 3 38.05 -10.06 7.08
N ARG A 4 37.81 -11.32 6.81
CA ARG A 4 36.67 -11.78 5.97
C ARG A 4 35.33 -11.58 6.66
N SER A 5 35.26 -11.78 7.97
CA SER A 5 34.02 -11.60 8.74
C SER A 5 33.57 -10.13 8.81
N ARG A 6 34.52 -9.17 8.86
CA ARG A 6 34.18 -7.73 8.85
C ARG A 6 33.68 -7.25 7.50
N ARG A 7 34.22 -7.76 6.38
CA ARG A 7 33.73 -7.42 5.03
C ARG A 7 32.32 -7.96 4.77
N GLN A 8 32.01 -9.15 5.23
CA GLN A 8 30.66 -9.70 5.10
C GLN A 8 29.62 -8.91 5.90
N ARG A 9 29.96 -8.44 7.09
CA ARG A 9 29.05 -7.60 7.89
C ARG A 9 28.77 -6.23 7.24
N GLN A 10 29.78 -5.64 6.56
CA GLN A 10 29.58 -4.38 5.85
C GLN A 10 28.76 -4.55 4.55
N MET A 11 28.79 -5.70 3.90
CA MET A 11 27.96 -5.99 2.74
C MET A 11 26.49 -6.19 3.10
N CYS A 12 26.16 -6.82 4.23
CA CYS A 12 24.79 -7.04 4.68
C CYS A 12 24.00 -5.77 5.02
N ILE A 13 24.68 -4.65 5.32
CA ILE A 13 24.03 -3.36 5.65
C ILE A 13 23.60 -2.61 4.38
N ARG A 14 24.11 -2.99 3.20
CA ARG A 14 23.88 -2.31 1.92
C ARG A 14 22.93 -3.07 0.99
N ASP A 15 22.45 -4.19 1.41
CA ASP A 15 21.58 -5.04 0.61
C ASP A 15 20.17 -5.06 1.18
N ARG A 16 19.19 -4.99 0.29
CA ARG A 16 17.78 -5.14 0.63
C ARG A 16 17.26 -6.45 0.03
N ILE A 17 16.38 -7.11 0.75
CA ILE A 17 15.62 -8.23 0.21
C ILE A 17 14.63 -7.65 -0.82
N LYS A 18 14.76 -8.08 -2.07
CA LYS A 18 13.91 -7.65 -3.16
C LYS A 18 12.71 -8.58 -3.33
N ASN A 19 12.96 -9.87 -3.25
CA ASN A 19 11.92 -10.88 -3.42
C ASN A 19 12.24 -12.12 -2.59
N VAL A 20 11.18 -12.78 -2.13
CA VAL A 20 11.26 -14.07 -1.41
C VAL A 20 10.26 -15.02 -2.04
N ASP A 21 10.76 -16.08 -2.65
CA ASP A 21 9.92 -17.15 -3.17
C ASP A 21 9.68 -18.18 -2.08
N TYR A 22 8.46 -18.23 -1.62
CA TYR A 22 8.01 -19.15 -0.59
C TYR A 22 7.12 -20.24 -1.18
N ASN A 23 7.45 -21.48 -0.89
CA ASN A 23 6.65 -22.63 -1.28
C ASN A 23 5.68 -23.01 -0.15
N PRO A 24 4.39 -22.71 -0.28
CA PRO A 24 3.41 -22.97 0.78
C PRO A 24 3.14 -24.47 1.00
N VAL A 25 3.39 -25.31 0.00
CA VAL A 25 3.17 -26.76 0.10
C VAL A 25 4.29 -27.44 0.92
N ALA A 26 5.53 -27.02 0.69
CA ALA A 26 6.70 -27.55 1.39
C ALA A 26 6.98 -26.79 2.70
N GLY A 27 6.41 -25.60 2.91
CA GLY A 27 6.67 -24.76 4.04
C GLY A 27 8.11 -24.19 4.07
N GLN A 28 8.73 -24.06 2.90
CA GLN A 28 10.14 -23.67 2.75
C GLN A 28 10.27 -22.45 1.87
N ILE A 29 11.35 -21.69 2.08
CA ILE A 29 11.78 -20.62 1.19
C ILE A 29 12.65 -21.26 0.11
N ASP A 30 12.23 -21.13 -1.15
CA ASP A 30 12.94 -21.68 -2.30
C ASP A 30 14.06 -20.76 -2.76
N SER A 31 13.82 -19.45 -2.80
CA SER A 31 14.84 -18.47 -3.16
C SER A 31 14.63 -17.11 -2.46
N ILE A 32 15.72 -16.38 -2.28
CA ILE A 32 15.72 -15.01 -1.78
C ILE A 32 16.58 -14.17 -2.71
N GLU A 33 16.00 -13.14 -3.30
CA GLU A 33 16.72 -12.17 -4.11
C GLU A 33 17.13 -10.97 -3.27
N PHE A 34 18.41 -10.62 -3.35
CA PHE A 34 18.96 -9.43 -2.70
C PHE A 34 19.29 -8.36 -3.76
N GLN A 35 18.98 -7.13 -3.45
CA GLN A 35 19.36 -5.97 -4.25
C GLN A 35 20.44 -5.18 -3.52
N ALA A 36 21.59 -5.01 -4.19
CA ALA A 36 22.63 -4.12 -3.68
C ALA A 36 22.17 -2.66 -3.75
N LEU A 37 22.35 -1.93 -2.65
CA LEU A 37 21.97 -0.52 -2.53
C LEU A 37 23.21 0.37 -2.66
N VAL A 38 23.14 1.32 -3.58
CA VAL A 38 24.14 2.38 -3.75
C VAL A 38 23.59 3.66 -3.17
N SER A 39 24.28 4.29 -2.24
CA SER A 39 23.78 5.44 -1.46
C SER A 39 23.33 6.64 -2.30
N ASN A 40 23.90 6.79 -3.50
CA ASN A 40 23.66 7.94 -4.39
C ASN A 40 22.70 7.60 -5.55
N GLU A 41 22.11 6.43 -5.57
CA GLU A 41 21.21 5.98 -6.63
C GLU A 41 19.80 5.76 -6.08
N LYS A 42 18.80 6.30 -6.80
CA LYS A 42 17.39 6.03 -6.48
C LYS A 42 17.04 4.62 -6.88
N VAL A 43 16.45 3.88 -5.98
CA VAL A 43 15.97 2.51 -6.21
C VAL A 43 14.45 2.49 -6.30
N HIS A 44 13.95 1.60 -7.13
CA HIS A 44 12.52 1.31 -7.19
C HIS A 44 12.10 0.52 -5.95
N SER A 45 11.04 0.95 -5.33
CA SER A 45 10.42 0.25 -4.22
C SER A 45 8.90 0.35 -4.33
N VAL A 46 8.25 -0.52 -3.60
CA VAL A 46 6.80 -0.53 -3.42
C VAL A 46 6.53 -0.36 -1.93
N ALA A 47 5.64 0.54 -1.59
CA ALA A 47 5.15 0.73 -0.23
C ALA A 47 3.74 0.18 -0.12
N GLU A 48 3.51 -0.64 0.89
CA GLU A 48 2.19 -1.15 1.24
C GLU A 48 1.39 -0.08 1.97
N ILE A 49 0.13 0.08 1.61
CA ILE A 49 -0.78 1.01 2.28
C ILE A 49 -1.46 0.29 3.43
N VAL A 50 -1.33 0.84 4.64
CA VAL A 50 -1.98 0.31 5.84
C VAL A 50 -3.00 1.32 6.34
N LEU A 51 -4.26 0.92 6.31
CA LEU A 51 -5.37 1.74 6.80
C LEU A 51 -5.44 1.65 8.33
N VAL A 52 -5.41 2.80 8.98
CA VAL A 52 -5.54 2.90 10.44
C VAL A 52 -6.86 3.57 10.82
N ASN A 53 -7.35 3.20 12.01
CA ASN A 53 -8.60 3.74 12.58
C ASN A 53 -9.88 3.43 11.77
N HIS A 54 -9.88 2.40 10.93
CA HIS A 54 -11.07 1.99 10.18
C HIS A 54 -12.25 1.62 11.10
N GLU A 55 -11.98 1.23 12.35
CA GLU A 55 -13.01 0.91 13.35
C GLU A 55 -13.83 2.14 13.81
N LYS A 56 -13.31 3.35 13.57
CA LYS A 56 -14.01 4.60 13.93
C LYS A 56 -15.07 5.00 12.89
N ILE A 57 -15.06 4.37 11.73
CA ILE A 57 -16.03 4.61 10.68
C ILE A 57 -17.34 3.95 11.09
N ALA A 58 -18.31 4.77 11.54
CA ALA A 58 -19.59 4.29 12.02
C ALA A 58 -20.57 3.98 10.89
N GLU A 59 -20.44 4.65 9.75
CA GLU A 59 -21.35 4.58 8.63
C GLU A 59 -20.59 4.53 7.30
N GLY A 60 -20.95 3.60 6.42
CA GLY A 60 -20.39 3.47 5.09
C GLY A 60 -19.59 2.20 4.86
N VAL A 61 -19.22 1.99 3.61
CA VAL A 61 -18.35 0.91 3.16
C VAL A 61 -17.04 1.52 2.68
N LEU A 62 -15.95 1.12 3.31
CA LEU A 62 -14.61 1.49 2.90
C LEU A 62 -14.21 0.64 1.68
N GLN A 63 -13.96 1.29 0.57
CA GLN A 63 -13.45 0.65 -0.62
C GLN A 63 -11.99 1.01 -0.80
N GLU A 64 -11.13 0.03 -0.81
CA GLU A 64 -9.70 0.14 -1.06
C GLU A 64 -9.43 -0.22 -2.52
N ASP A 65 -9.00 0.77 -3.30
CA ASP A 65 -8.74 0.60 -4.73
C ASP A 65 -7.25 0.31 -5.00
N LEU A 66 -6.36 0.81 -4.14
CA LEU A 66 -4.92 0.58 -4.23
C LEU A 66 -4.35 0.17 -2.86
N ASN A 67 -3.70 -0.98 -2.83
CA ASN A 67 -3.02 -1.53 -1.65
C ASN A 67 -1.53 -1.22 -1.63
N GLU A 68 -0.97 -0.86 -2.79
CA GLU A 68 0.46 -0.65 -2.97
C GLU A 68 0.75 0.58 -3.82
N VAL A 69 1.81 1.31 -3.49
CA VAL A 69 2.28 2.45 -4.26
C VAL A 69 3.72 2.22 -4.70
N ALA A 70 3.94 2.24 -6.00
CA ALA A 70 5.28 2.19 -6.58
C ALA A 70 5.94 3.57 -6.54
N TYR A 71 7.14 3.62 -6.02
CA TYR A 71 7.92 4.85 -5.90
C TYR A 71 9.41 4.60 -6.13
N MET A 72 10.16 5.68 -6.28
CA MET A 72 11.62 5.67 -6.32
C MET A 72 12.15 6.58 -5.22
N ALA A 73 13.08 6.07 -4.43
CA ALA A 73 13.72 6.85 -3.38
C ALA A 73 15.19 6.47 -3.21
N TYR A 74 15.93 7.32 -2.51
CA TYR A 74 17.28 6.94 -2.07
C TYR A 74 17.19 5.87 -0.97
N PRO A 75 18.20 5.01 -0.83
CA PRO A 75 18.22 3.94 0.17
C PRO A 75 17.97 4.40 1.61
N ALA A 76 18.32 5.66 1.92
CA ALA A 76 18.10 6.25 3.24
C ALA A 76 16.62 6.61 3.51
N SER A 77 15.84 6.84 2.44
CA SER A 77 14.44 7.29 2.50
C SER A 77 13.46 6.20 2.05
N LEU A 78 13.86 4.94 2.14
CA LEU A 78 12.99 3.81 1.80
C LEU A 78 11.97 3.59 2.91
N VAL A 79 10.70 3.47 2.51
CA VAL A 79 9.55 3.21 3.38
C VAL A 79 8.84 1.96 2.89
N ASP A 80 8.66 0.99 3.76
CA ASP A 80 8.00 -0.26 3.39
C ASP A 80 6.46 -0.18 3.54
N GLN A 81 5.99 0.65 4.48
CA GLN A 81 4.56 0.81 4.76
C GLN A 81 4.18 2.28 4.92
N VAL A 82 3.02 2.64 4.42
CA VAL A 82 2.42 3.97 4.56
C VAL A 82 1.12 3.85 5.34
N MET A 83 1.10 4.47 6.51
CA MET A 83 -0.11 4.51 7.33
C MET A 83 -1.03 5.64 6.85
N VAL A 84 -2.27 5.29 6.55
CA VAL A 84 -3.32 6.22 6.14
C VAL A 84 -4.42 6.21 7.18
N ASP A 85 -4.64 7.36 7.81
CA ASP A 85 -5.71 7.50 8.80
C ASP A 85 -7.05 7.74 8.08
N VAL A 86 -7.98 6.82 8.24
CA VAL A 86 -9.31 6.89 7.67
C VAL A 86 -10.39 7.20 8.71
N GLY A 87 -10.01 7.36 9.98
CA GLY A 87 -10.95 7.56 11.10
C GLY A 87 -11.75 8.85 11.07
N GLU A 88 -11.29 9.87 10.32
CA GLU A 88 -11.97 11.16 10.17
C GLU A 88 -12.70 11.32 8.82
N MET A 89 -12.67 10.28 7.98
CA MET A 89 -13.33 10.31 6.67
C MET A 89 -14.86 10.34 6.81
N LYS A 90 -15.49 11.09 5.91
CA LYS A 90 -16.94 11.15 5.76
C LYS A 90 -17.39 10.40 4.52
N ILE A 91 -18.66 10.03 4.48
CA ILE A 91 -19.27 9.43 3.30
C ILE A 91 -19.09 10.34 2.10
N GLY A 92 -18.46 9.84 1.04
CA GLY A 92 -18.11 10.56 -0.17
C GLY A 92 -16.68 11.09 -0.21
N ASP A 93 -15.91 10.96 0.87
CA ASP A 93 -14.50 11.35 0.88
C ASP A 93 -13.64 10.33 0.13
N VAL A 94 -12.61 10.84 -0.52
CA VAL A 94 -11.67 10.04 -1.32
C VAL A 94 -10.26 10.47 -1.01
N ILE A 95 -9.40 9.52 -0.65
CA ILE A 95 -7.96 9.74 -0.48
C ILE A 95 -7.25 9.32 -1.75
N ARG A 96 -6.40 10.19 -2.29
CA ARG A 96 -5.62 9.95 -3.50
C ARG A 96 -4.15 9.77 -3.16
N VAL A 97 -3.38 9.21 -4.09
CA VAL A 97 -1.94 8.99 -3.93
C VAL A 97 -1.19 10.29 -3.60
N LYS A 98 -1.61 11.43 -4.13
CA LYS A 98 -1.02 12.75 -3.84
C LYS A 98 -1.20 13.22 -2.39
N ASP A 99 -2.20 12.68 -1.69
CA ASP A 99 -2.53 13.06 -0.29
C ASP A 99 -1.77 12.20 0.73
N LEU A 100 -1.02 11.22 0.25
CA LEU A 100 -0.19 10.36 1.08
C LEU A 100 1.03 11.10 1.62
N SER A 101 1.50 10.72 2.80
CA SER A 101 2.72 11.26 3.41
C SER A 101 3.95 11.11 2.52
N LEU A 102 4.01 10.07 1.68
CA LEU A 102 5.07 9.87 0.70
C LEU A 102 5.17 11.01 -0.34
N ALA A 103 4.06 11.66 -0.67
CA ALA A 103 4.04 12.76 -1.64
C ALA A 103 4.67 14.05 -1.10
N ALA A 104 4.77 14.17 0.23
CA ALA A 104 5.35 15.33 0.89
C ALA A 104 6.89 15.31 0.90
N ASP A 105 7.51 14.15 0.73
CA ASP A 105 8.96 13.98 0.80
C ASP A 105 9.63 14.29 -0.54
N PRO A 106 10.56 15.27 -0.60
CA PRO A 106 11.23 15.66 -1.85
C PRO A 106 12.17 14.59 -2.40
N ASP A 107 12.65 13.67 -1.57
CA ASP A 107 13.57 12.59 -1.95
C ASP A 107 12.85 11.41 -2.60
N ILE A 108 11.53 11.36 -2.47
CA ILE A 108 10.67 10.31 -2.99
C ILE A 108 10.03 10.75 -4.30
N THR A 109 10.14 9.93 -5.32
CA THR A 109 9.48 10.15 -6.60
C THR A 109 8.42 9.08 -6.81
N ILE A 110 7.15 9.44 -6.71
CA ILE A 110 6.03 8.53 -6.92
C ILE A 110 5.96 8.17 -8.41
N LYS A 111 5.86 6.88 -8.70
CA LYS A 111 5.67 6.34 -10.06
C LYS A 111 4.21 6.02 -10.36
N THR A 112 3.44 5.70 -9.35
CA THR A 112 2.00 5.52 -9.47
C THR A 112 1.34 6.86 -9.82
N ASN A 113 0.28 6.84 -10.60
CA ASN A 113 -0.45 8.05 -10.98
C ASN A 113 -0.94 8.77 -9.71
N PRO A 114 -0.58 10.06 -9.51
CA PRO A 114 -0.96 10.81 -8.31
C PRO A 114 -2.47 11.03 -8.16
N GLU A 115 -3.22 10.95 -9.27
CA GLU A 115 -4.68 11.09 -9.28
C GLU A 115 -5.42 9.79 -8.95
N SER A 116 -4.71 8.65 -8.89
CA SER A 116 -5.32 7.37 -8.53
C SER A 116 -5.90 7.43 -7.13
N ILE A 117 -7.07 6.83 -6.99
CA ILE A 117 -7.78 6.70 -5.73
C ILE A 117 -7.12 5.56 -4.94
N VAL A 118 -6.78 5.84 -3.69
CA VAL A 118 -6.27 4.85 -2.74
C VAL A 118 -7.42 4.22 -1.97
N VAL A 119 -8.24 5.09 -1.38
CA VAL A 119 -9.37 4.69 -0.55
C VAL A 119 -10.52 5.62 -0.80
N SER A 120 -11.73 5.08 -0.89
CA SER A 120 -12.98 5.83 -0.95
C SER A 120 -13.97 5.30 0.09
N LEU A 121 -14.70 6.21 0.72
CA LEU A 121 -15.77 5.87 1.64
C LEU A 121 -17.13 6.09 0.98
N MET A 122 -17.83 4.99 0.68
CA MET A 122 -19.14 5.02 0.04
C MET A 122 -20.25 4.81 1.08
N ALA A 123 -21.44 5.38 0.83
CA ALA A 123 -22.62 5.07 1.60
C ALA A 123 -22.96 3.58 1.43
N SER A 124 -23.29 2.90 2.53
CA SER A 124 -23.86 1.57 2.42
C SER A 124 -25.25 1.70 1.78
N HIS A 125 -25.40 1.28 0.53
CA HIS A 125 -26.73 1.07 -0.04
C HIS A 125 -27.36 -0.14 0.67
N ASN A 126 -28.25 0.15 1.60
CA ASN A 126 -29.14 -0.87 2.12
C ASN A 126 -29.99 -1.36 0.94
N VAL A 127 -29.96 -2.66 0.67
CA VAL A 127 -30.68 -3.32 -0.45
C VAL A 127 -32.18 -3.36 -0.21
N GLU A 128 -32.70 -2.55 0.71
CA GLU A 128 -34.14 -2.47 1.00
C GLU A 128 -34.95 -1.64 -0.03
N ALA A 129 -34.29 -0.92 -0.96
CA ALA A 129 -34.99 -0.12 -1.96
C ALA A 129 -35.37 -0.86 -3.26
N LEU A 130 -35.09 -2.17 -3.37
CA LEU A 130 -35.45 -2.96 -4.57
C LEU A 130 -36.72 -3.81 -4.40
N ALA A 131 -37.43 -3.68 -3.29
CA ALA A 131 -38.66 -4.45 -3.04
C ALA A 131 -39.94 -3.67 -3.36
N GLU A 132 -39.87 -2.36 -3.63
CA GLU A 132 -41.09 -1.56 -3.85
C GLU A 132 -41.43 -1.29 -5.34
N ASP A 133 -40.52 -1.62 -6.28
CA ASP A 133 -40.79 -1.38 -7.72
C ASP A 133 -41.34 -2.60 -8.48
N THR A 134 -41.67 -3.71 -7.79
CA THR A 134 -42.14 -4.94 -8.45
C THR A 134 -43.65 -5.18 -8.29
N GLU A 135 -44.36 -4.36 -7.51
CA GLU A 135 -45.82 -4.57 -7.29
C GLU A 135 -46.75 -3.70 -8.15
N GLU A 136 -46.20 -2.75 -8.95
CA GLU A 136 -47.09 -1.93 -9.84
C GLU A 136 -47.17 -2.40 -11.30
N ALA A 137 -46.63 -3.54 -11.65
CA ALA A 137 -46.64 -4.03 -13.04
C ALA A 137 -47.67 -5.16 -13.33
N GLU A 138 -48.48 -5.57 -12.41
CA GLU A 138 -49.46 -6.66 -12.61
C GLU A 138 -50.94 -6.26 -12.51
N GLU A 139 -51.31 -4.99 -12.55
CA GLU A 139 -52.71 -4.59 -12.62
C GLU A 139 -53.01 -3.67 -13.79
N LYS A 140 -52.89 -4.23 -15.01
CA LYS A 140 -53.67 -3.72 -16.19
C LYS A 140 -53.88 -4.80 -17.23
#